data_ae2d45397fd19c17dfa2e823c23dc9b7
#
_entry.id   ae2d45397fd19c17dfa2e823c23dc9b7
#
_cell.length_a   1.000
_cell.length_b   1.000
_cell.length_c   1.000
_cell.angle_alpha   90.00
_cell.angle_beta   90.00
_cell.angle_gamma   90.00
#
_symmetry.space_group_name_H-M   'P 1'
#
loop_
_entity.id
_entity.type
_entity.pdbx_description
1 polymer ?
#
loop_
_entity_poly.entity_id
_entity_poly.type
_entity_poly.pdbx_seq_one_letter_code
_entity_poly.pdbx_strand_id
1 'polypeptide(L)'
;MEVSHVNKRVTMAIERARASAQTRRQTAASAEKAYGVFLETLATPVTRQVANALKVAGIAFTLGTPGGGLRLAADRGRDDFIEFVLDASGDIPQAAGRISLSRGSRTIDEVVPVKPGAAIEELTEEDVLEFLVRALEPWLER
;
A
#
# COMPACT_ATOMS: atom_id res chain seq x y z
N MET A 1 36.03 31.21 -17.72
CA MET A 1 34.61 31.34 -17.35
C MET A 1 34.50 32.34 -16.21
N GLU A 2 33.55 33.23 -16.29
CA GLU A 2 33.38 34.26 -15.25
C GLU A 2 32.78 33.69 -13.97
N VAL A 3 33.31 34.14 -12.85
CA VAL A 3 32.85 33.73 -11.52
C VAL A 3 31.36 34.05 -11.30
N SER A 4 30.90 35.22 -11.75
CA SER A 4 29.50 35.63 -11.64
C SER A 4 28.57 34.70 -12.42
N HIS A 5 28.96 34.21 -13.57
CA HIS A 5 28.21 33.25 -14.36
C HIS A 5 28.09 31.91 -13.63
N VAL A 6 29.18 31.41 -13.08
CA VAL A 6 29.20 30.18 -12.30
C VAL A 6 28.30 30.30 -11.08
N ASN A 7 28.45 31.40 -10.32
CA ASN A 7 27.65 31.64 -9.12
C ASN A 7 26.14 31.69 -9.43
N LYS A 8 25.77 32.37 -10.52
CA LYS A 8 24.39 32.47 -10.95
C LYS A 8 23.80 31.09 -11.28
N ARG A 9 24.56 30.29 -12.07
CA ARG A 9 24.09 28.94 -12.44
C ARG A 9 23.97 28.01 -11.27
N VAL A 10 24.91 28.06 -10.35
CA VAL A 10 24.88 27.25 -9.12
C VAL A 10 23.71 27.67 -8.22
N THR A 11 23.51 28.99 -8.03
CA THR A 11 22.38 29.49 -7.24
C THR A 11 21.04 29.03 -7.80
N MET A 12 20.86 29.13 -9.12
CA MET A 12 19.64 28.68 -9.79
C MET A 12 19.43 27.17 -9.63
N ALA A 13 20.51 26.39 -9.70
CA ALA A 13 20.44 24.95 -9.51
C ALA A 13 20.03 24.59 -8.07
N ILE A 14 20.56 25.30 -7.08
CA ILE A 14 20.22 25.12 -5.67
C ILE A 14 18.73 25.44 -5.44
N GLU A 15 18.27 26.57 -5.97
CA GLU A 15 16.87 26.99 -5.83
C GLU A 15 15.92 25.96 -6.43
N ARG A 16 16.20 25.46 -7.62
CA ARG A 16 15.40 24.42 -8.27
C ARG A 16 15.40 23.11 -7.46
N ALA A 17 16.56 22.70 -6.97
CA ALA A 17 16.68 21.49 -6.15
C ALA A 17 15.88 21.60 -4.85
N ARG A 18 15.93 22.75 -4.19
CA ARG A 18 15.18 22.99 -2.96
C ARG A 18 13.67 23.00 -3.20
N ALA A 19 13.22 23.66 -4.28
CA ALA A 19 11.80 23.68 -4.65
C ALA A 19 11.28 22.28 -4.97
N SER A 20 12.05 21.50 -5.71
CA SER A 20 11.72 20.11 -6.05
C SER A 20 11.67 19.22 -4.81
N ALA A 21 12.61 19.37 -3.88
CA ALA A 21 12.64 18.61 -2.63
C ALA A 21 11.42 18.95 -1.75
N GLN A 22 11.03 20.23 -1.70
CA GLN A 22 9.86 20.69 -0.94
C GLN A 22 8.57 20.10 -1.54
N THR A 23 8.43 20.10 -2.86
CA THR A 23 7.28 19.51 -3.53
C THR A 23 7.18 18.01 -3.24
N ARG A 24 8.30 17.28 -3.28
CA ARG A 24 8.31 15.85 -2.95
C ARG A 24 7.86 15.60 -1.50
N ARG A 25 8.34 16.42 -0.55
CA ARG A 25 7.93 16.29 0.85
C ARG A 25 6.45 16.56 1.05
N GLN A 26 5.90 17.59 0.37
CA GLN A 26 4.49 17.90 0.43
C GLN A 26 3.63 16.77 -0.16
N THR A 27 4.03 16.22 -1.29
CA THR A 27 3.36 15.10 -1.94
C THR A 27 3.36 13.87 -1.03
N ALA A 28 4.51 13.56 -0.43
CA ALA A 28 4.62 12.43 0.50
C ALA A 28 3.72 12.61 1.73
N ALA A 29 3.71 13.81 2.33
CA ALA A 29 2.88 14.09 3.49
C ALA A 29 1.38 13.98 3.15
N SER A 30 0.97 14.49 1.99
CA SER A 30 -0.42 14.39 1.52
C SER A 30 -0.81 12.93 1.27
N ALA A 31 0.08 12.14 0.69
CA ALA A 31 -0.16 10.73 0.43
C ALA A 31 -0.30 9.93 1.73
N GLU A 32 0.54 10.19 2.72
CA GLU A 32 0.46 9.54 4.03
C GLU A 32 -0.85 9.83 4.73
N LYS A 33 -1.30 11.09 4.65
CA LYS A 33 -2.59 11.50 5.23
C LYS A 33 -3.76 10.81 4.53
N ALA A 34 -3.78 10.83 3.21
CA ALA A 34 -4.82 10.17 2.42
C ALA A 34 -4.84 8.66 2.69
N TYR A 35 -3.68 8.05 2.79
CA TYR A 35 -3.55 6.63 3.09
C TYR A 35 -4.07 6.29 4.48
N GLY A 36 -3.79 7.12 5.48
CA GLY A 36 -4.33 6.94 6.84
C GLY A 36 -5.85 6.97 6.87
N VAL A 37 -6.45 7.93 6.16
CA VAL A 37 -7.91 8.00 6.01
C VAL A 37 -8.46 6.77 5.30
N PHE A 38 -7.81 6.33 4.22
CA PHE A 38 -8.16 5.12 3.49
C PHE A 38 -8.16 3.89 4.41
N LEU A 39 -7.09 3.70 5.19
CA LEU A 39 -7.01 2.57 6.12
C LEU A 39 -8.16 2.57 7.13
N GLU A 40 -8.44 3.72 7.73
CA GLU A 40 -9.45 3.84 8.77
C GLU A 40 -10.87 3.71 8.22
N THR A 41 -11.17 4.35 7.10
CA THR A 41 -12.54 4.46 6.60
C THR A 41 -12.95 3.36 5.63
N LEU A 42 -12.02 2.79 4.89
CA LEU A 42 -12.30 1.77 3.87
C LEU A 42 -11.65 0.42 4.15
N ALA A 43 -10.32 0.41 4.26
CA ALA A 43 -9.58 -0.86 4.31
C ALA A 43 -9.89 -1.67 5.57
N THR A 44 -9.86 -1.06 6.74
CA THR A 44 -10.11 -1.76 8.00
C THR A 44 -11.52 -2.32 8.10
N PRO A 45 -12.58 -1.53 7.85
CA PRO A 45 -13.95 -2.07 7.91
C PRO A 45 -14.19 -3.21 6.91
N VAL A 46 -13.77 -3.05 5.67
CA VAL A 46 -13.98 -4.07 4.63
C VAL A 46 -13.18 -5.33 4.94
N THR A 47 -11.91 -5.18 5.34
CA THR A 47 -11.06 -6.32 5.67
C THR A 47 -11.61 -7.09 6.87
N ARG A 48 -12.17 -6.40 7.87
CA ARG A 48 -12.82 -7.05 9.01
C ARG A 48 -14.02 -7.88 8.57
N GLN A 49 -14.84 -7.36 7.67
CA GLN A 49 -15.97 -8.10 7.12
C GLN A 49 -15.51 -9.33 6.34
N VAL A 50 -14.45 -9.19 5.55
CA VAL A 50 -13.87 -10.31 4.80
C VAL A 50 -13.34 -11.38 5.75
N ALA A 51 -12.61 -10.99 6.79
CA ALA A 51 -12.10 -11.93 7.79
C ALA A 51 -13.24 -12.70 8.47
N ASN A 52 -14.33 -12.03 8.79
CA ASN A 52 -15.52 -12.66 9.38
C ASN A 52 -16.18 -13.65 8.41
N ALA A 53 -16.30 -13.28 7.15
CA ALA A 53 -16.85 -14.17 6.12
C ALA A 53 -15.99 -15.42 5.92
N LEU A 54 -14.67 -15.26 5.91
CA LEU A 54 -13.73 -16.38 5.83
C LEU A 54 -13.88 -17.32 7.03
N LYS A 55 -14.01 -16.77 8.23
CA LYS A 55 -14.18 -17.54 9.44
C LYS A 55 -15.45 -18.40 9.38
N VAL A 56 -16.55 -17.83 8.92
CA VAL A 56 -17.81 -18.56 8.73
C VAL A 56 -17.63 -19.71 7.74
N ALA A 57 -16.81 -19.52 6.72
CA ALA A 57 -16.50 -20.55 5.72
C ALA A 57 -15.44 -21.56 6.19
N GLY A 58 -14.94 -21.45 7.41
CA GLY A 58 -13.93 -22.35 7.96
C GLY A 58 -12.50 -22.03 7.57
N ILE A 59 -12.26 -20.84 7.03
CA ILE A 59 -10.93 -20.38 6.61
C ILE A 59 -10.49 -19.30 7.58
N ALA A 60 -9.61 -19.66 8.52
CA ALA A 60 -9.24 -18.75 9.61
C ALA A 60 -8.12 -17.79 9.20
N PHE A 61 -8.41 -16.50 9.25
CA PHE A 61 -7.45 -15.42 9.13
C PHE A 61 -7.60 -14.49 10.33
N THR A 62 -6.50 -13.89 10.77
CA THR A 62 -6.48 -12.93 11.86
C THR A 62 -6.11 -11.54 11.34
N LEU A 63 -6.92 -10.56 11.71
CA LEU A 63 -6.67 -9.15 11.40
C LEU A 63 -5.72 -8.57 12.45
N GLY A 64 -4.62 -7.96 12.00
CA GLY A 64 -3.65 -7.30 12.86
C GLY A 64 -3.32 -5.90 12.35
N THR A 65 -2.73 -5.08 13.22
CA THR A 65 -2.36 -3.70 12.90
C THR A 65 -0.88 -3.43 13.20
N PRO A 66 0.06 -4.16 12.55
CA PRO A 66 1.48 -3.99 12.82
C PRO A 66 1.94 -2.58 12.46
N GLY A 67 2.57 -1.88 13.42
CA GLY A 67 3.08 -0.53 13.19
C GLY A 67 2.03 0.49 12.75
N GLY A 68 0.77 0.31 13.15
CA GLY A 68 -0.34 1.18 12.72
C GLY A 68 -0.90 0.87 11.33
N GLY A 69 -0.38 -0.17 10.67
CA GLY A 69 -0.86 -0.63 9.37
C GLY A 69 -2.05 -1.58 9.47
N LEU A 70 -2.24 -2.42 8.47
CA LEU A 70 -3.32 -3.39 8.43
C LEU A 70 -2.83 -4.67 7.76
N ARG A 71 -2.91 -5.79 8.48
CA ARG A 71 -2.48 -7.09 7.97
C ARG A 71 -3.56 -8.14 8.21
N LEU A 72 -3.83 -8.93 7.19
CA LEU A 72 -4.69 -10.10 7.25
C LEU A 72 -3.79 -11.34 7.13
N ALA A 73 -3.60 -12.06 8.24
CA ALA A 73 -2.66 -13.19 8.31
C ALA A 73 -3.40 -14.52 8.41
N ALA A 74 -2.92 -15.52 7.67
CA ALA A 74 -3.46 -16.87 7.75
C ALA A 74 -3.10 -17.50 9.10
N ASP A 75 -4.08 -18.09 9.79
CA ASP A 75 -3.87 -18.69 11.11
C ASP A 75 -3.18 -20.05 11.04
N ARG A 76 -3.33 -20.74 9.92
CA ARG A 76 -2.77 -22.08 9.74
C ARG A 76 -1.60 -22.07 8.79
N GLY A 77 -0.55 -22.75 9.20
CA GLY A 77 0.62 -23.00 8.40
C GLY A 77 1.69 -21.97 8.61
N ARG A 78 2.18 -21.41 7.52
CA ARG A 78 3.33 -20.53 7.50
C ARG A 78 2.92 -19.06 7.57
N ASP A 79 3.89 -18.18 7.55
CA ASP A 79 3.68 -16.73 7.66
C ASP A 79 3.07 -16.12 6.39
N ASP A 80 1.94 -16.65 5.96
CA ASP A 80 1.19 -16.13 4.82
C ASP A 80 0.33 -14.95 5.26
N PHE A 81 0.37 -13.87 4.49
CA PHE A 81 -0.43 -12.69 4.82
C PHE A 81 -0.69 -11.78 3.62
N ILE A 82 -1.68 -10.92 3.78
CA ILE A 82 -1.92 -9.77 2.92
C ILE A 82 -1.81 -8.53 3.82
N GLU A 83 -0.92 -7.60 3.49
CA GLU A 83 -0.70 -6.38 4.25
C GLU A 83 -0.89 -5.16 3.36
N PHE A 84 -1.70 -4.21 3.83
CA PHE A 84 -1.84 -2.95 3.10
C PHE A 84 -0.58 -2.10 3.30
N VAL A 85 -0.13 -1.48 2.23
CA VAL A 85 1.05 -0.61 2.22
C VAL A 85 0.78 0.62 1.36
N LEU A 86 1.50 1.69 1.64
CA LEU A 86 1.53 2.86 0.78
C LEU A 86 2.69 2.69 -0.20
N ASP A 87 2.37 2.58 -1.48
CA ASP A 87 3.37 2.45 -2.53
C ASP A 87 3.62 3.81 -3.19
N ALA A 88 4.76 4.41 -2.88
CA ALA A 88 5.20 5.68 -3.44
C ALA A 88 6.30 5.53 -4.49
N SER A 89 6.52 4.32 -5.02
CA SER A 89 7.58 4.05 -5.99
C SER A 89 7.27 4.55 -7.40
N GLY A 90 5.98 4.77 -7.72
CA GLY A 90 5.56 5.27 -9.03
C GLY A 90 5.33 6.78 -9.05
N ASP A 91 4.83 7.28 -10.17
CA ASP A 91 4.53 8.71 -10.36
C ASP A 91 3.39 9.17 -9.43
N ILE A 92 2.44 8.28 -9.16
CA ILE A 92 1.29 8.56 -8.31
C ILE A 92 1.38 7.62 -7.09
N PRO A 93 1.34 8.15 -5.84
CA PRO A 93 1.25 7.30 -4.66
C PRO A 93 -0.04 6.48 -4.69
N GLN A 94 0.07 5.19 -4.42
CA GLN A 94 -1.07 4.26 -4.47
C GLN A 94 -1.18 3.46 -3.19
N ALA A 95 -2.41 3.16 -2.79
CA ALA A 95 -2.65 2.12 -1.81
C ALA A 95 -2.45 0.77 -2.50
N ALA A 96 -1.70 -0.11 -1.86
CA ALA A 96 -1.36 -1.41 -2.40
C ALA A 96 -1.45 -2.49 -1.33
N GLY A 97 -1.41 -3.73 -1.73
CA GLY A 97 -1.29 -4.87 -0.84
C GLY A 97 -0.01 -5.62 -1.10
N ARG A 98 0.71 -5.92 -0.04
CA ARG A 98 1.82 -6.83 -0.07
C ARG A 98 1.29 -8.22 0.25
N ILE A 99 1.48 -9.15 -0.69
CA ILE A 99 0.98 -10.51 -0.58
C ILE A 99 2.17 -11.43 -0.38
N SER A 100 2.20 -12.13 0.75
CA SER A 100 3.21 -13.14 1.06
C SER A 100 2.54 -14.50 1.12
N LEU A 101 2.97 -15.40 0.24
CA LEU A 101 2.37 -16.71 0.08
C LEU A 101 3.45 -17.77 0.02
N SER A 102 3.33 -18.80 0.85
CA SER A 102 4.21 -19.96 0.84
C SER A 102 3.65 -21.05 -0.06
N ARG A 103 4.46 -21.52 -1.00
CA ARG A 103 4.16 -22.69 -1.84
C ARG A 103 5.33 -23.67 -1.77
N GLY A 104 5.12 -24.78 -1.07
CA GLY A 104 6.18 -25.73 -0.83
C GLY A 104 7.31 -25.09 -0.03
N SER A 105 8.54 -25.11 -0.56
CA SER A 105 9.71 -24.48 0.04
C SER A 105 9.91 -23.03 -0.41
N ARG A 106 9.04 -22.49 -1.29
CA ARG A 106 9.16 -21.15 -1.83
C ARG A 106 8.21 -20.19 -1.13
N THR A 107 8.65 -18.95 -1.00
CA THR A 107 7.81 -17.83 -0.59
C THR A 107 7.67 -16.88 -1.77
N ILE A 108 6.43 -16.58 -2.14
CA ILE A 108 6.11 -15.59 -3.16
C ILE A 108 5.73 -14.32 -2.43
N ASP A 109 6.41 -13.22 -2.73
CA ASP A 109 6.17 -11.92 -2.10
C ASP A 109 6.03 -10.90 -3.21
N GLU A 110 4.86 -10.27 -3.30
CA GLU A 110 4.59 -9.26 -4.33
C GLU A 110 3.77 -8.11 -3.78
N VAL A 111 3.91 -6.94 -4.39
CA VAL A 111 3.12 -5.76 -4.09
C VAL A 111 2.20 -5.47 -5.26
N VAL A 112 0.89 -5.44 -5.00
CA VAL A 112 -0.14 -5.26 -6.02
C VAL A 112 -0.99 -4.05 -5.64
N PRO A 113 -1.21 -3.07 -6.53
CA PRO A 113 -2.08 -1.95 -6.22
C PRO A 113 -3.52 -2.41 -5.97
N VAL A 114 -4.20 -1.76 -5.03
CA VAL A 114 -5.62 -2.04 -4.76
C VAL A 114 -6.44 -1.82 -6.03
N LYS A 115 -6.19 -0.71 -6.70
CA LYS A 115 -6.76 -0.44 -8.04
C LYS A 115 -5.69 0.26 -8.87
N PRO A 116 -5.15 -0.40 -9.91
CA PRO A 116 -4.08 0.18 -10.71
C PRO A 116 -4.44 1.55 -11.27
N GLY A 117 -3.55 2.52 -11.08
CA GLY A 117 -3.70 3.87 -11.60
C GLY A 117 -4.64 4.78 -10.84
N ALA A 118 -5.31 4.30 -9.80
CA ALA A 118 -6.25 5.12 -9.02
C ALA A 118 -5.52 5.90 -7.92
N ALA A 119 -5.89 7.16 -7.74
CA ALA A 119 -5.48 7.93 -6.58
C ALA A 119 -6.12 7.34 -5.32
N ILE A 120 -5.44 7.49 -4.18
CA ILE A 120 -5.92 6.91 -2.91
C ILE A 120 -7.32 7.42 -2.56
N GLU A 121 -7.58 8.71 -2.79
CA GLU A 121 -8.87 9.35 -2.49
C GLU A 121 -10.02 8.87 -3.38
N GLU A 122 -9.71 8.25 -4.50
CA GLU A 122 -10.72 7.73 -5.45
C GLU A 122 -11.17 6.32 -5.12
N LEU A 123 -10.48 5.63 -4.21
CA LEU A 123 -10.79 4.25 -3.87
C LEU A 123 -12.12 4.14 -3.13
N THR A 124 -12.85 3.05 -3.41
CA THR A 124 -14.14 2.74 -2.81
C THR A 124 -14.07 1.44 -2.02
N GLU A 125 -15.11 1.17 -1.24
CA GLU A 125 -15.25 -0.10 -0.53
C GLU A 125 -15.21 -1.29 -1.50
N GLU A 126 -15.86 -1.15 -2.64
CA GLU A 126 -15.90 -2.19 -3.67
C GLU A 126 -14.51 -2.48 -4.24
N ASP A 127 -13.67 -1.43 -4.41
CA ASP A 127 -12.30 -1.60 -4.88
C ASP A 127 -11.48 -2.43 -3.87
N VAL A 128 -11.65 -2.17 -2.58
CA VAL A 128 -10.97 -2.93 -1.53
C VAL A 128 -11.44 -4.37 -1.50
N LEU A 129 -12.75 -4.59 -1.59
CA LEU A 129 -13.33 -5.93 -1.60
C LEU A 129 -12.83 -6.74 -2.81
N GLU A 130 -12.87 -6.16 -4.00
CA GLU A 130 -12.39 -6.80 -5.23
C GLU A 130 -10.91 -7.17 -5.12
N PHE A 131 -10.09 -6.26 -4.58
CA PHE A 131 -8.69 -6.53 -4.34
C PHE A 131 -8.50 -7.72 -3.41
N LEU A 132 -9.19 -7.74 -2.26
CA LEU A 132 -9.06 -8.80 -1.27
C LEU A 132 -9.52 -10.15 -1.82
N VAL A 133 -10.63 -10.18 -2.55
CA VAL A 133 -11.14 -11.44 -3.15
C VAL A 133 -10.11 -12.01 -4.11
N ARG A 134 -9.52 -11.20 -4.98
CA ARG A 134 -8.47 -11.65 -5.90
C ARG A 134 -7.22 -12.11 -5.15
N ALA A 135 -6.79 -11.33 -4.18
CA ALA A 135 -5.59 -11.64 -3.42
C ALA A 135 -5.72 -12.94 -2.63
N LEU A 136 -6.94 -13.27 -2.19
CA LEU A 136 -7.23 -14.47 -1.39
C LEU A 136 -7.38 -15.74 -2.23
N GLU A 137 -7.54 -15.64 -3.54
CA GLU A 137 -7.77 -16.81 -4.41
C GLU A 137 -6.84 -18.00 -4.13
N PRO A 138 -5.50 -17.81 -3.98
CA PRO A 138 -4.60 -18.93 -3.71
C PRO A 138 -4.94 -19.72 -2.44
N TRP A 139 -5.47 -19.06 -1.43
CA TRP A 139 -5.89 -19.71 -0.18
C TRP A 139 -7.25 -20.37 -0.30
N LEU A 140 -8.13 -19.83 -1.15
CA LEU A 140 -9.48 -20.37 -1.35
C LEU A 140 -9.49 -21.65 -2.20
N GLU A 141 -8.49 -21.82 -3.04
CA GLU A 141 -8.34 -22.98 -3.92
C GLU A 141 -7.79 -24.22 -3.22
N ARG A 142 -7.32 -24.08 -2.01
CA ARG A 142 -6.70 -25.19 -1.25
C ARG A 142 -7.72 -26.15 -0.66
#